data_fc49e1804614fe6560bd67b2e4df1415
#
_entry.id   fc49e1804614fe6560bd67b2e4df1415
#
_cell.length_a   1.000
_cell.length_b   1.000
_cell.length_c   1.000
_cell.angle_alpha   90.00
_cell.angle_beta   90.00
_cell.angle_gamma   90.00
#
_symmetry.space_group_name_H-M   'P 1'
#
loop_
_entity.id
_entity.type
_entity.pdbx_description
1 polymer ?
#
loop_
_entity_poly.entity_id
_entity_poly.type
_entity_poly.pdbx_seq_one_letter_code
_entity_poly.pdbx_strand_id
1 'polypeptide(L)'
;FQAEDGIRDSVASRGLGDVYKRQECDSAITITGSLTKAHSSNVSISYSTAGTATSGTDYNLSATSSTIVSGSTSASITLTPVNDTTSETSETVILTASTSDVSTTGNTQTTITIYDYVLKCNTTAYTEGSVSDQNTIKNRSSWTTVDQSSNNVHPYELFNLHKVHSFSSSGTSLLGDGQTVYVVDDAMHNNHASFSGKTVTMLDSPAVSNNSVQHGTHVASIISGVVGGTTHGVAPDVDIVFSTFNDNGTSMASDYDTARTTHSAIAANNSWGYSDGWNGSSYTSASTWSELETDASNNGRNIREQLENSFTSHFGTHTSTLINAWDNFQNNGVIVWASSNYSADSDVSFLAALPAYFNGTDDAVDLSDAWLSVMYAEFTGTSLSGASTSDFNRLGNPCGAAKEWCLVVDDKDIAAAGYVDSNGSSIYNSIGGSSMGAPQVSGMIALLAQAFPNHTPAQLTDRLLASANNAWFTPSGNTTFTIHGASIKHGYNDTWGHGVPDLYSALSPVTTSLNPLSFGGGVGSVGGGGGSGGCQIHFS
;
A
#
# COMPACT_ATOMS: atom_id res chain seq x y z
N PHE A 1 -9.90 -31.60 -11.03
CA PHE A 1 -10.04 -30.83 -9.78
C PHE A 1 -9.37 -29.48 -10.00
N GLN A 2 -10.09 -28.40 -9.83
CA GLN A 2 -9.52 -27.07 -9.69
C GLN A 2 -9.67 -26.69 -8.20
N ALA A 3 -8.61 -26.21 -7.58
CA ALA A 3 -8.70 -25.48 -6.34
C ALA A 3 -8.93 -24.02 -6.73
N GLU A 4 -10.10 -23.49 -6.45
CA GLU A 4 -10.39 -22.06 -6.56
C GLU A 4 -10.43 -21.49 -5.15
N ASP A 5 -9.63 -20.47 -4.93
CA ASP A 5 -9.73 -19.62 -3.75
C ASP A 5 -11.03 -18.83 -3.85
N GLY A 6 -12.00 -19.17 -3.01
CA GLY A 6 -13.27 -18.46 -2.89
C GLY A 6 -13.19 -17.26 -1.96
N ILE A 7 -12.00 -16.70 -1.74
CA ILE A 7 -11.77 -15.42 -1.09
C ILE A 7 -10.88 -14.65 -2.04
N ARG A 8 -11.16 -13.38 -2.24
CA ARG A 8 -10.36 -12.46 -3.02
C ARG A 8 -8.93 -12.33 -2.48
N ASP A 9 -8.16 -13.39 -2.61
CA ASP A 9 -6.72 -13.31 -2.70
C ASP A 9 -6.42 -13.43 -4.18
N SER A 10 -6.13 -12.32 -4.81
CA SER A 10 -5.78 -12.23 -6.21
C SER A 10 -4.41 -12.87 -6.46
N VAL A 11 -4.37 -14.19 -6.47
CA VAL A 11 -3.30 -14.94 -7.09
C VAL A 11 -3.92 -15.74 -8.22
N ALA A 12 -4.26 -15.07 -9.28
CA ALA A 12 -4.53 -15.70 -10.55
C ALA A 12 -3.21 -16.12 -11.19
N SER A 13 -2.57 -17.16 -10.68
CA SER A 13 -1.52 -17.81 -11.45
C SER A 13 -2.17 -18.72 -12.49
N ARG A 14 -2.17 -18.30 -13.71
CA ARG A 14 -2.46 -19.11 -14.89
C ARG A 14 -1.18 -19.82 -15.33
N GLY A 15 -0.88 -20.97 -14.74
CA GLY A 15 0.28 -21.75 -15.13
C GLY A 15 0.27 -23.14 -14.50
N LEU A 16 0.55 -24.15 -15.28
CA LEU A 16 0.73 -25.54 -14.85
C LEU A 16 1.78 -25.62 -13.73
N GLY A 17 1.38 -25.93 -12.51
CA GLY A 17 2.28 -26.25 -11.41
C GLY A 17 2.24 -25.31 -10.22
N ASP A 18 1.09 -24.72 -9.90
CA ASP A 18 0.98 -23.78 -8.79
C ASP A 18 1.29 -24.42 -7.44
N VAL A 19 2.42 -24.02 -6.89
CA VAL A 19 2.76 -24.23 -5.49
C VAL A 19 2.09 -23.09 -4.70
N TYR A 20 1.02 -23.40 -3.98
CA TYR A 20 0.42 -22.42 -3.08
C TYR A 20 1.40 -22.11 -1.94
N LYS A 21 1.69 -20.85 -1.76
CA LYS A 21 2.52 -20.37 -0.64
C LYS A 21 1.61 -19.85 0.46
N ARG A 22 1.81 -20.29 1.68
CA ARG A 22 1.08 -19.84 2.86
C ARG A 22 2.02 -19.60 4.02
N GLN A 23 1.63 -18.66 4.87
CA GLN A 23 2.25 -18.46 6.18
C GLN A 23 1.42 -19.21 7.23
N GLU A 24 2.01 -19.59 8.34
CA GLU A 24 1.29 -20.24 9.44
C GLU A 24 0.11 -19.43 9.98
N CYS A 25 0.13 -18.13 9.82
CA CYS A 25 -0.91 -17.21 10.26
C CYS A 25 -1.89 -16.79 9.17
N ASP A 26 -1.77 -17.33 7.96
CA ASP A 26 -2.73 -17.04 6.89
C ASP A 26 -4.11 -17.62 7.21
N SER A 27 -5.13 -17.00 6.63
CA SER A 27 -6.50 -17.53 6.69
C SER A 27 -6.59 -18.90 5.99
N ALA A 28 -7.65 -19.62 6.29
CA ALA A 28 -7.91 -20.93 5.69
C ALA A 28 -8.00 -20.84 4.16
N ILE A 29 -7.37 -21.80 3.49
CA ILE A 29 -7.49 -21.98 2.03
C ILE A 29 -8.70 -22.85 1.74
N THR A 30 -9.56 -22.43 0.83
CA THR A 30 -10.68 -23.25 0.34
C THR A 30 -10.20 -24.13 -0.83
N ILE A 31 -10.38 -25.41 -0.70
CA ILE A 31 -10.03 -26.42 -1.71
C ILE A 31 -11.34 -26.99 -2.27
N THR A 32 -11.61 -26.73 -3.54
CA THR A 32 -12.87 -27.08 -4.19
C THR A 32 -12.68 -28.23 -5.19
N GLY A 33 -13.42 -29.30 -4.97
CA GLY A 33 -13.62 -30.37 -5.97
C GLY A 33 -14.80 -30.04 -6.85
N SER A 34 -14.64 -30.03 -8.18
CA SER A 34 -15.70 -29.70 -9.12
C SER A 34 -15.90 -30.74 -10.20
N LEU A 35 -17.14 -30.84 -10.67
CA LEU A 35 -17.57 -31.68 -11.80
C LEU A 35 -17.81 -30.78 -13.02
N THR A 36 -17.42 -31.24 -14.19
CA THR A 36 -17.73 -30.54 -15.46
C THR A 36 -19.22 -30.47 -15.78
N LYS A 37 -20.03 -31.33 -15.12
CA LYS A 37 -21.48 -31.39 -15.25
C LYS A 37 -22.08 -31.99 -13.99
N ALA A 38 -23.26 -31.51 -13.60
CA ALA A 38 -24.03 -32.06 -12.47
C ALA A 38 -24.30 -33.56 -12.65
N HIS A 39 -24.09 -34.34 -11.59
CA HIS A 39 -24.30 -35.77 -11.54
C HIS A 39 -25.67 -36.08 -10.90
N SER A 40 -26.31 -37.17 -11.33
CA SER A 40 -27.61 -37.58 -10.85
C SER A 40 -27.61 -38.28 -9.47
N SER A 41 -26.42 -38.60 -8.96
CA SER A 41 -26.18 -39.16 -7.63
C SER A 41 -25.11 -38.34 -6.91
N ASN A 42 -25.03 -38.50 -5.59
CA ASN A 42 -23.93 -37.92 -4.82
C ASN A 42 -22.57 -38.44 -5.32
N VAL A 43 -21.58 -37.56 -5.33
CA VAL A 43 -20.18 -37.91 -5.65
C VAL A 43 -19.32 -37.62 -4.44
N SER A 44 -18.72 -38.66 -3.87
CA SER A 44 -17.83 -38.56 -2.72
C SER A 44 -16.39 -38.33 -3.16
N ILE A 45 -15.72 -37.37 -2.55
CA ILE A 45 -14.31 -37.06 -2.77
C ILE A 45 -13.57 -37.32 -1.47
N SER A 46 -12.51 -38.11 -1.54
CA SER A 46 -11.59 -38.35 -0.42
C SER A 46 -10.30 -37.57 -0.63
N TYR A 47 -9.78 -37.01 0.44
CA TYR A 47 -8.53 -36.24 0.46
C TYR A 47 -7.49 -36.94 1.31
N SER A 48 -6.28 -37.10 0.79
CA SER A 48 -5.12 -37.57 1.51
C SER A 48 -4.01 -36.53 1.46
N THR A 49 -3.21 -36.45 2.51
CA THR A 49 -2.09 -35.54 2.64
C THR A 49 -0.76 -36.29 2.72
N ALA A 50 0.27 -35.68 2.16
CA ALA A 50 1.68 -36.04 2.26
C ALA A 50 2.50 -34.76 2.32
N GLY A 51 3.82 -34.86 2.37
CA GLY A 51 4.74 -33.72 2.46
C GLY A 51 5.45 -33.70 3.79
N THR A 52 6.08 -32.57 4.15
CA THR A 52 6.87 -32.42 5.38
C THR A 52 6.03 -31.87 6.53
N ALA A 53 4.97 -31.11 6.25
CA ALA A 53 4.07 -30.53 7.24
C ALA A 53 3.22 -31.59 7.95
N THR A 54 3.04 -31.43 9.25
CA THR A 54 2.32 -32.35 10.15
C THR A 54 0.92 -31.84 10.46
N SER A 55 -0.10 -32.65 10.21
CA SER A 55 -1.48 -32.32 10.53
C SER A 55 -1.68 -32.16 12.05
N GLY A 56 -2.32 -31.07 12.44
CA GLY A 56 -2.56 -30.72 13.84
C GLY A 56 -1.46 -29.86 14.46
N THR A 57 -0.24 -29.86 13.89
CA THR A 57 0.88 -29.00 14.31
C THR A 57 0.99 -27.82 13.35
N ASP A 58 1.12 -28.08 12.05
CA ASP A 58 1.44 -27.05 11.06
C ASP A 58 0.20 -26.65 10.23
N TYR A 59 -0.81 -27.53 10.17
CA TYR A 59 -2.08 -27.23 9.51
C TYR A 59 -3.22 -28.10 10.04
N ASN A 60 -4.45 -27.63 9.81
CA ASN A 60 -5.69 -28.40 10.02
C ASN A 60 -6.50 -28.47 8.73
N LEU A 61 -7.06 -29.65 8.43
CA LEU A 61 -8.10 -29.79 7.40
C LEU A 61 -9.48 -29.79 8.07
N SER A 62 -10.44 -29.08 7.48
CA SER A 62 -11.82 -29.10 7.96
C SER A 62 -12.49 -30.48 7.81
N ALA A 63 -12.04 -31.27 6.84
CA ALA A 63 -12.47 -32.65 6.60
C ALA A 63 -11.49 -33.39 5.69
N THR A 64 -11.46 -34.72 5.80
CA THR A 64 -10.73 -35.61 4.88
C THR A 64 -11.59 -36.12 3.73
N SER A 65 -12.83 -35.68 3.65
CA SER A 65 -13.73 -35.96 2.53
C SER A 65 -14.77 -34.86 2.36
N SER A 66 -15.30 -34.75 1.14
CA SER A 66 -16.46 -33.89 0.84
C SER A 66 -17.43 -34.64 -0.08
N THR A 67 -18.66 -34.19 -0.16
CA THR A 67 -19.69 -34.78 -1.03
C THR A 67 -20.30 -33.70 -1.92
N ILE A 68 -20.14 -33.86 -3.24
CA ILE A 68 -20.92 -33.09 -4.21
C ILE A 68 -22.29 -33.74 -4.26
N VAL A 69 -23.31 -33.06 -3.73
CA VAL A 69 -24.68 -33.61 -3.70
C VAL A 69 -25.28 -33.69 -5.09
N SER A 70 -26.20 -34.64 -5.29
CA SER A 70 -26.91 -34.81 -6.55
C SER A 70 -27.44 -33.46 -7.09
N GLY A 71 -27.19 -33.19 -8.35
CA GLY A 71 -27.61 -31.95 -9.01
C GLY A 71 -26.63 -30.75 -8.81
N SER A 72 -25.67 -30.86 -7.93
CA SER A 72 -24.61 -29.85 -7.74
C SER A 72 -23.37 -30.17 -8.56
N THR A 73 -22.47 -29.18 -8.69
CA THR A 73 -21.23 -29.30 -9.47
C THR A 73 -19.96 -29.18 -8.63
N SER A 74 -20.05 -28.81 -7.35
CA SER A 74 -18.87 -28.62 -6.49
C SER A 74 -19.13 -28.91 -5.02
N ALA A 75 -18.05 -29.21 -4.30
CA ALA A 75 -17.98 -29.26 -2.84
C ALA A 75 -16.57 -28.89 -2.38
N SER A 76 -16.44 -28.27 -1.22
CA SER A 76 -15.16 -27.73 -0.72
C SER A 76 -14.83 -28.25 0.67
N ILE A 77 -13.53 -28.27 0.95
CA ILE A 77 -12.95 -28.34 2.29
C ILE A 77 -12.02 -27.14 2.49
N THR A 78 -11.58 -26.89 3.73
CA THR A 78 -10.57 -25.86 4.01
C THR A 78 -9.32 -26.47 4.62
N LEU A 79 -8.17 -25.91 4.28
CA LEU A 79 -6.89 -26.11 4.97
C LEU A 79 -6.57 -24.81 5.70
N THR A 80 -6.37 -24.89 7.00
CA THR A 80 -5.99 -23.75 7.85
C THR A 80 -4.58 -24.00 8.36
N PRO A 81 -3.59 -23.16 8.04
CA PRO A 81 -2.30 -23.20 8.69
C PRO A 81 -2.44 -23.03 10.22
N VAL A 82 -1.56 -23.63 10.98
CA VAL A 82 -1.50 -23.49 12.45
C VAL A 82 -0.30 -22.62 12.79
N ASN A 83 -0.57 -21.53 13.48
CA ASN A 83 0.47 -20.63 13.96
C ASN A 83 0.98 -21.10 15.32
N ASP A 84 2.28 -21.31 15.43
CA ASP A 84 2.90 -21.60 16.73
C ASP A 84 4.12 -20.68 17.02
N THR A 85 4.98 -21.05 17.94
CA THR A 85 6.15 -20.25 18.35
C THR A 85 7.47 -20.98 18.12
N THR A 86 7.41 -22.15 17.48
CA THR A 86 8.58 -22.96 17.18
C THR A 86 9.19 -22.47 15.88
N SER A 87 10.49 -22.24 15.83
CA SER A 87 11.16 -21.88 14.58
C SER A 87 11.43 -23.13 13.76
N GLU A 88 10.86 -23.19 12.59
CA GLU A 88 10.93 -24.33 11.68
C GLU A 88 11.42 -23.92 10.28
N THR A 89 11.74 -24.86 9.43
CA THR A 89 11.97 -24.61 8.01
C THR A 89 10.64 -24.70 7.26
N SER A 90 10.49 -23.95 6.15
CA SER A 90 9.28 -24.06 5.34
C SER A 90 8.94 -25.51 4.98
N GLU A 91 7.68 -25.84 5.14
CA GLU A 91 7.15 -27.19 5.02
C GLU A 91 6.13 -27.32 3.88
N THR A 92 5.77 -28.53 3.50
CA THR A 92 4.84 -28.75 2.39
C THR A 92 3.70 -29.68 2.80
N VAL A 93 2.50 -29.32 2.36
CA VAL A 93 1.34 -30.22 2.32
C VAL A 93 1.07 -30.58 0.86
N ILE A 94 1.19 -31.85 0.53
CA ILE A 94 0.83 -32.38 -0.77
C ILE A 94 -0.55 -33.01 -0.61
N LEU A 95 -1.59 -32.29 -1.08
CA LEU A 95 -2.98 -32.75 -1.02
C LEU A 95 -3.33 -33.51 -2.28
N THR A 96 -3.82 -34.73 -2.13
CA THR A 96 -4.31 -35.58 -3.23
C THR A 96 -5.78 -35.87 -3.06
N ALA A 97 -6.59 -35.58 -4.07
CA ALA A 97 -8.02 -35.87 -4.12
C ALA A 97 -8.28 -37.12 -4.96
N SER A 98 -9.23 -37.96 -4.52
CA SER A 98 -9.62 -39.17 -5.22
C SER A 98 -11.13 -39.42 -5.08
N THR A 99 -11.71 -40.06 -6.09
CA THR A 99 -13.10 -40.54 -6.09
C THR A 99 -13.21 -41.82 -6.92
N SER A 100 -14.12 -42.71 -6.50
CA SER A 100 -14.49 -43.90 -7.30
C SER A 100 -15.81 -43.71 -8.05
N ASP A 101 -16.55 -42.62 -7.78
CA ASP A 101 -17.91 -42.43 -8.25
C ASP A 101 -17.97 -41.91 -9.70
N VAL A 102 -16.90 -41.24 -10.13
CA VAL A 102 -16.76 -40.69 -11.49
C VAL A 102 -15.30 -40.79 -11.95
N SER A 103 -15.09 -40.76 -13.27
CA SER A 103 -13.71 -40.68 -13.82
C SER A 103 -13.12 -39.32 -13.52
N THR A 104 -11.90 -39.32 -12.99
CA THR A 104 -11.15 -38.07 -12.72
C THR A 104 -10.44 -37.61 -14.00
N THR A 105 -10.60 -36.31 -14.30
CA THR A 105 -9.87 -35.63 -15.40
C THR A 105 -9.24 -34.37 -14.83
N GLY A 106 -8.02 -34.06 -15.27
CA GLY A 106 -7.28 -32.90 -14.76
C GLY A 106 -6.36 -33.23 -13.58
N ASN A 107 -5.89 -32.18 -12.91
CA ASN A 107 -4.95 -32.33 -11.80
C ASN A 107 -5.70 -32.76 -10.52
N THR A 108 -5.27 -33.87 -9.92
CA THR A 108 -5.84 -34.41 -8.67
C THR A 108 -4.96 -34.16 -7.47
N GLN A 109 -3.84 -33.46 -7.65
CA GLN A 109 -2.87 -33.19 -6.60
C GLN A 109 -2.44 -31.71 -6.64
N THR A 110 -2.28 -31.10 -5.46
CA THR A 110 -1.70 -29.77 -5.30
C THR A 110 -0.69 -29.77 -4.15
N THR A 111 0.31 -28.92 -4.26
CA THR A 111 1.31 -28.71 -3.20
C THR A 111 1.10 -27.33 -2.60
N ILE A 112 0.98 -27.27 -1.28
CA ILE A 112 0.88 -26.06 -0.49
C ILE A 112 2.16 -25.98 0.33
N THR A 113 2.92 -24.90 0.18
CA THR A 113 4.11 -24.64 1.02
C THR A 113 3.69 -23.75 2.17
N ILE A 114 3.88 -24.23 3.39
CA ILE A 114 3.70 -23.45 4.62
C ILE A 114 5.07 -22.93 5.02
N TYR A 115 5.18 -21.62 5.15
CA TYR A 115 6.39 -20.96 5.61
C TYR A 115 6.29 -20.77 7.11
N ASP A 116 7.28 -21.25 7.83
CA ASP A 116 7.47 -20.94 9.25
C ASP A 116 7.53 -19.43 9.45
N TYR A 117 6.92 -19.00 10.48
CA TYR A 117 6.89 -17.62 10.88
C TYR A 117 7.55 -17.44 12.26
N VAL A 118 8.85 -17.22 12.24
CA VAL A 118 9.67 -16.93 13.43
C VAL A 118 9.13 -15.73 14.22
N LEU A 119 8.25 -14.96 13.61
CA LEU A 119 7.60 -13.77 14.17
C LEU A 119 6.12 -13.84 13.86
N LYS A 120 5.30 -13.71 14.87
CA LYS A 120 3.84 -13.65 14.72
C LYS A 120 3.47 -12.76 13.55
N CYS A 121 2.69 -13.23 12.59
CA CYS A 121 2.30 -12.50 11.38
C CYS A 121 1.71 -11.12 11.62
N ASN A 122 1.28 -10.86 12.81
CA ASN A 122 0.69 -9.61 13.24
C ASN A 122 1.67 -8.72 14.04
N THR A 123 2.93 -9.15 14.19
CA THR A 123 3.96 -8.40 14.93
C THR A 123 5.19 -8.24 14.07
N THR A 124 5.89 -7.12 14.21
CA THR A 124 7.20 -6.91 13.59
C THR A 124 8.33 -7.43 14.47
N ALA A 125 9.43 -7.86 13.86
CA ALA A 125 10.69 -8.19 14.55
C ALA A 125 11.38 -6.96 15.15
N TYR A 126 10.98 -5.78 14.72
CA TYR A 126 11.60 -4.54 15.12
C TYR A 126 11.08 -4.09 16.47
N THR A 127 11.98 -3.65 17.33
CA THR A 127 11.68 -3.14 18.68
C THR A 127 11.88 -1.64 18.71
N GLU A 128 10.92 -0.93 19.30
CA GLU A 128 10.97 0.52 19.47
C GLU A 128 12.17 0.97 20.32
N GLY A 129 12.85 2.01 19.85
CA GLY A 129 13.92 2.66 20.58
C GLY A 129 13.39 3.54 21.73
N SER A 130 14.30 3.97 22.59
CA SER A 130 13.96 4.84 23.72
C SER A 130 13.49 6.24 23.25
N VAL A 131 12.83 6.97 24.14
CA VAL A 131 12.49 8.39 23.91
C VAL A 131 13.74 9.23 23.61
N SER A 132 14.91 8.86 24.16
CA SER A 132 16.19 9.52 23.83
C SER A 132 16.60 9.29 22.39
N ASP A 133 16.39 8.09 21.86
CA ASP A 133 16.68 7.76 20.44
C ASP A 133 15.74 8.52 19.51
N GLN A 134 14.46 8.58 19.82
CA GLN A 134 13.45 9.35 19.07
C GLN A 134 13.79 10.84 19.05
N ASN A 135 14.20 11.43 20.17
CA ASN A 135 14.64 12.82 20.24
C ASN A 135 15.94 13.04 19.45
N THR A 136 16.84 12.06 19.44
CA THR A 136 18.06 12.13 18.63
C THR A 136 17.74 12.19 17.15
N ILE A 137 16.72 11.45 16.68
CA ILE A 137 16.24 11.48 15.30
C ILE A 137 15.69 12.87 14.98
N LYS A 138 14.78 13.40 15.80
CA LYS A 138 14.16 14.73 15.61
C LYS A 138 15.18 15.88 15.61
N ASN A 139 16.29 15.74 16.30
CA ASN A 139 17.33 16.76 16.40
C ASN A 139 18.37 16.66 15.26
N ARG A 140 18.27 15.73 14.33
CA ARG A 140 19.17 15.68 13.16
C ARG A 140 18.91 16.89 12.26
N SER A 141 19.96 17.51 11.76
CA SER A 141 19.83 18.62 10.80
C SER A 141 19.04 18.20 9.55
N SER A 142 19.27 16.98 9.06
CA SER A 142 18.54 16.44 7.91
C SER A 142 17.04 16.25 8.18
N TRP A 143 16.64 16.05 9.42
CA TRP A 143 15.22 16.02 9.83
C TRP A 143 14.64 17.44 9.86
N THR A 144 15.24 18.32 10.64
CA THR A 144 14.71 19.67 10.84
C THR A 144 14.67 20.52 9.56
N THR A 145 15.53 20.20 8.57
CA THR A 145 15.55 20.91 7.28
C THR A 145 14.37 20.51 6.38
N VAL A 146 13.74 19.34 6.57
CA VAL A 146 12.61 18.91 5.74
C VAL A 146 11.41 19.86 5.88
N ASP A 147 11.14 20.32 7.09
CA ASP A 147 10.06 21.27 7.35
C ASP A 147 10.53 22.71 7.11
N GLN A 148 9.99 23.35 6.09
CA GLN A 148 10.21 24.76 5.79
C GLN A 148 8.97 25.61 6.09
N SER A 149 7.90 24.98 6.62
CA SER A 149 6.73 25.69 7.09
C SER A 149 7.02 26.45 8.39
N SER A 150 6.13 27.33 8.76
CA SER A 150 6.16 27.99 10.07
C SER A 150 5.24 27.31 11.10
N ASN A 151 4.82 26.10 10.81
CA ASN A 151 3.87 25.34 11.62
C ASN A 151 4.53 24.80 12.90
N ASN A 152 3.70 24.46 13.89
CA ASN A 152 4.18 24.03 15.21
C ASN A 152 4.58 22.55 15.25
N VAL A 153 4.16 21.76 14.28
CA VAL A 153 4.38 20.32 14.22
C VAL A 153 5.05 19.98 12.91
N HIS A 154 6.18 19.29 12.99
CA HIS A 154 6.91 18.83 11.82
C HIS A 154 6.07 17.80 11.03
N PRO A 155 5.99 17.86 9.68
CA PRO A 155 5.19 16.95 8.86
C PRO A 155 5.39 15.47 9.19
N TYR A 156 6.63 15.04 9.37
CA TYR A 156 6.97 13.65 9.70
C TYR A 156 6.57 13.24 11.13
N GLU A 157 6.36 14.19 12.03
CA GLU A 157 5.88 13.90 13.39
C GLU A 157 4.38 13.57 13.41
N LEU A 158 3.60 14.08 12.45
CA LEU A 158 2.16 13.82 12.36
C LEU A 158 1.86 12.33 12.20
N PHE A 159 2.67 11.61 11.44
CA PHE A 159 2.54 10.15 11.27
C PHE A 159 3.56 9.33 12.08
N ASN A 160 4.14 9.94 13.11
CA ASN A 160 5.03 9.30 14.08
C ASN A 160 6.34 8.70 13.49
N LEU A 161 6.86 9.23 12.38
CA LEU A 161 8.06 8.69 11.72
C LEU A 161 9.28 8.64 12.66
N HIS A 162 9.46 9.61 13.53
CA HIS A 162 10.57 9.64 14.50
C HIS A 162 10.57 8.43 15.45
N LYS A 163 9.38 7.95 15.83
CA LYS A 163 9.25 6.71 16.59
C LYS A 163 9.63 5.51 15.73
N VAL A 164 9.09 5.43 14.52
CA VAL A 164 9.33 4.32 13.59
C VAL A 164 10.81 4.19 13.24
N HIS A 165 11.50 5.30 12.97
CA HIS A 165 12.94 5.29 12.73
C HIS A 165 13.79 4.88 13.95
N SER A 166 13.21 4.88 15.14
CA SER A 166 13.88 4.36 16.34
C SER A 166 13.80 2.83 16.45
N PHE A 167 12.93 2.19 15.68
CA PHE A 167 12.80 0.73 15.71
C PHE A 167 14.03 0.06 15.10
N SER A 168 14.47 -1.03 15.74
CA SER A 168 15.59 -1.83 15.24
C SER A 168 15.39 -3.32 15.55
N SER A 169 15.99 -4.17 14.72
CA SER A 169 16.04 -5.61 14.89
C SER A 169 17.45 -6.10 14.58
N SER A 170 18.07 -6.79 15.53
CA SER A 170 19.44 -7.34 15.37
C SER A 170 20.48 -6.32 14.86
N GLY A 171 20.32 -5.06 15.23
CA GLY A 171 21.22 -3.96 14.82
C GLY A 171 20.86 -3.29 13.49
N THR A 172 19.83 -3.76 12.77
CA THR A 172 19.30 -3.12 11.56
C THR A 172 18.16 -2.19 11.95
N SER A 173 18.22 -0.93 11.53
CA SER A 173 17.14 0.05 11.75
C SER A 173 16.01 -0.14 10.76
N LEU A 174 14.79 0.28 11.14
CA LEU A 174 13.63 0.27 10.27
C LEU A 174 13.64 1.54 9.40
N LEU A 175 14.35 1.50 8.27
CA LEU A 175 14.59 2.62 7.36
C LEU A 175 14.30 2.29 5.88
N GLY A 176 13.72 1.12 5.58
CA GLY A 176 13.39 0.67 4.23
C GLY A 176 14.44 -0.25 3.60
N ASP A 177 15.40 -0.76 4.38
CA ASP A 177 16.45 -1.66 3.89
C ASP A 177 15.87 -2.89 3.18
N GLY A 178 16.46 -3.21 2.01
CA GLY A 178 16.01 -4.32 1.15
C GLY A 178 14.73 -4.05 0.37
N GLN A 179 14.15 -2.84 0.47
CA GLN A 179 12.95 -2.47 -0.30
C GLN A 179 13.31 -1.60 -1.52
N THR A 180 12.51 -1.70 -2.56
CA THR A 180 12.61 -0.89 -3.77
C THR A 180 11.29 -0.14 -3.99
N VAL A 181 11.36 1.15 -4.30
CA VAL A 181 10.19 1.95 -4.71
C VAL A 181 10.37 2.40 -6.15
N TYR A 182 9.33 2.20 -6.95
CA TYR A 182 9.24 2.70 -8.31
C TYR A 182 8.66 4.11 -8.31
N VAL A 183 9.30 5.03 -9.01
CA VAL A 183 8.87 6.43 -9.16
C VAL A 183 8.62 6.71 -10.63
N VAL A 184 7.42 7.14 -10.95
CA VAL A 184 7.03 7.63 -12.29
C VAL A 184 6.87 9.13 -12.19
N ASP A 185 7.71 9.90 -12.91
CA ASP A 185 7.72 11.37 -12.79
C ASP A 185 8.28 12.02 -14.07
N ASP A 186 8.58 13.33 -14.07
CA ASP A 186 9.07 14.06 -15.24
C ASP A 186 10.54 13.75 -15.58
N ALA A 187 11.42 13.95 -14.62
CA ALA A 187 12.87 13.70 -14.75
C ALA A 187 13.54 13.62 -13.38
N MET A 188 14.74 13.02 -13.33
CA MET A 188 15.47 12.84 -12.09
C MET A 188 16.99 13.03 -12.28
N HIS A 189 17.61 13.85 -11.42
CA HIS A 189 19.06 13.87 -11.20
C HIS A 189 19.49 12.72 -10.28
N ASN A 190 19.72 11.55 -10.85
CA ASN A 190 20.12 10.35 -10.09
C ASN A 190 21.51 10.47 -9.41
N ASN A 191 22.30 11.46 -9.78
CA ASN A 191 23.59 11.79 -9.18
C ASN A 191 23.52 12.83 -8.05
N HIS A 192 22.32 13.25 -7.63
CA HIS A 192 22.15 14.17 -6.52
C HIS A 192 22.63 13.54 -5.20
N ALA A 193 23.23 14.34 -4.31
CA ALA A 193 23.81 13.87 -3.04
C ALA A 193 22.80 13.14 -2.12
N SER A 194 21.51 13.42 -2.26
CA SER A 194 20.45 12.70 -1.53
C SER A 194 20.40 11.21 -1.83
N PHE A 195 20.98 10.76 -2.93
CA PHE A 195 21.00 9.35 -3.34
C PHE A 195 22.39 8.71 -3.16
N SER A 196 23.26 9.34 -2.40
CA SER A 196 24.62 8.82 -2.16
C SER A 196 24.58 7.45 -1.46
N GLY A 197 25.25 6.47 -2.06
CA GLY A 197 25.34 5.11 -1.52
C GLY A 197 24.12 4.23 -1.77
N LYS A 198 23.17 4.68 -2.60
CA LYS A 198 21.94 3.93 -2.97
C LYS A 198 22.01 3.40 -4.39
N THR A 199 21.22 2.38 -4.66
CA THR A 199 20.91 1.94 -6.02
C THR A 199 19.78 2.81 -6.57
N VAL A 200 20.09 3.55 -7.65
CA VAL A 200 19.07 4.26 -8.44
C VAL A 200 19.11 3.69 -9.85
N THR A 201 18.08 2.98 -10.22
CA THR A 201 17.94 2.38 -11.55
C THR A 201 17.03 3.24 -12.41
N MET A 202 17.58 3.78 -13.51
CA MET A 202 16.80 4.52 -14.50
C MET A 202 16.35 3.54 -15.59
N LEU A 203 15.03 3.41 -15.81
CA LEU A 203 14.48 2.57 -16.89
C LEU A 203 14.53 3.30 -18.23
N ASP A 204 14.58 4.62 -18.19
CA ASP A 204 14.78 5.50 -19.33
C ASP A 204 15.85 6.56 -19.04
N SER A 205 16.12 7.43 -19.99
CA SER A 205 17.15 8.45 -19.87
C SER A 205 16.55 9.82 -20.20
N PRO A 206 15.71 10.38 -19.32
CA PRO A 206 15.13 11.69 -19.54
C PRO A 206 16.20 12.77 -19.62
N ALA A 207 15.92 13.81 -20.40
CA ALA A 207 16.76 14.99 -20.42
C ALA A 207 16.59 15.76 -19.11
N VAL A 208 17.65 15.87 -18.32
CA VAL A 208 17.67 16.72 -17.12
C VAL A 208 18.27 18.08 -17.42
N SER A 209 17.68 19.12 -16.85
CA SER A 209 18.20 20.49 -16.96
C SER A 209 19.01 20.85 -15.73
N ASN A 210 20.31 21.11 -15.89
CA ASN A 210 21.12 21.70 -14.83
C ASN A 210 20.55 23.08 -14.45
N ASN A 211 20.63 23.43 -13.18
CA ASN A 211 20.13 24.68 -12.59
C ASN A 211 18.58 24.83 -12.63
N SER A 212 17.84 23.74 -12.85
CA SER A 212 16.38 23.72 -12.77
C SER A 212 15.94 22.59 -11.88
N VAL A 213 14.94 22.83 -11.04
CA VAL A 213 14.29 21.77 -10.24
C VAL A 213 13.75 20.72 -11.20
N GLN A 214 14.07 19.48 -10.93
CA GLN A 214 13.43 18.31 -11.55
C GLN A 214 12.48 17.74 -10.51
N HIS A 215 11.22 17.68 -10.84
CA HIS A 215 10.17 17.26 -9.92
C HIS A 215 10.41 15.83 -9.42
N GLY A 216 10.76 14.91 -10.31
CA GLY A 216 11.07 13.53 -9.93
C GLY A 216 12.29 13.39 -9.01
N THR A 217 13.29 14.31 -9.07
CA THR A 217 14.40 14.35 -8.09
C THR A 217 13.86 14.65 -6.70
N HIS A 218 12.94 15.62 -6.60
CA HIS A 218 12.32 16.04 -5.37
C HIS A 218 11.51 14.91 -4.75
N VAL A 219 10.60 14.34 -5.53
CA VAL A 219 9.74 13.22 -5.17
C VAL A 219 10.55 12.01 -4.70
N ALA A 220 11.52 11.55 -5.48
CA ALA A 220 12.35 10.40 -5.11
C ALA A 220 13.14 10.64 -3.81
N SER A 221 13.58 11.88 -3.55
CA SER A 221 14.33 12.17 -2.31
C SER A 221 13.44 12.30 -1.07
N ILE A 222 12.15 12.60 -1.20
CA ILE A 222 11.18 12.47 -0.09
C ILE A 222 11.02 11.01 0.31
N ILE A 223 11.10 10.08 -0.64
CA ILE A 223 11.09 8.64 -0.33
C ILE A 223 12.40 8.24 0.35
N SER A 224 13.54 8.47 -0.33
CA SER A 224 14.79 7.77 -0.06
C SER A 224 16.00 8.64 0.28
N GLY A 225 15.83 9.95 0.49
CA GLY A 225 16.95 10.83 0.83
C GLY A 225 17.75 10.32 2.04
N VAL A 226 19.09 10.26 1.92
CA VAL A 226 19.95 9.60 2.91
C VAL A 226 19.94 10.28 4.29
N VAL A 227 19.95 9.49 5.34
CA VAL A 227 20.14 10.00 6.71
C VAL A 227 21.51 10.66 6.83
N GLY A 228 21.55 11.88 7.41
CA GLY A 228 22.79 12.65 7.53
C GLY A 228 23.13 13.50 6.30
N GLY A 229 22.31 13.47 5.24
CA GLY A 229 22.32 14.45 4.16
C GLY A 229 21.78 15.82 4.60
N THR A 230 21.40 16.68 3.64
CA THR A 230 20.74 17.96 3.93
C THR A 230 19.30 17.75 4.37
N THR A 231 18.58 16.89 3.68
CA THR A 231 17.24 16.38 4.05
C THR A 231 17.27 14.87 4.01
N HIS A 232 16.42 14.19 4.80
CA HIS A 232 16.27 12.74 4.64
C HIS A 232 14.84 12.34 4.29
N GLY A 233 14.73 11.22 3.60
CA GLY A 233 13.44 10.67 3.17
C GLY A 233 12.71 9.91 4.28
N VAL A 234 11.49 9.51 3.97
CA VAL A 234 10.64 8.70 4.87
C VAL A 234 11.21 7.29 5.03
N ALA A 235 11.78 6.72 3.97
CA ALA A 235 12.43 5.41 3.98
C ALA A 235 13.86 5.54 3.43
N PRO A 236 14.80 6.06 4.25
CA PRO A 236 16.12 6.47 3.77
C PRO A 236 16.99 5.36 3.19
N ASP A 237 16.72 4.10 3.44
CA ASP A 237 17.52 2.96 2.96
C ASP A 237 16.89 2.24 1.75
N VAL A 238 15.80 2.78 1.20
CA VAL A 238 15.13 2.27 0.01
C VAL A 238 15.96 2.52 -1.25
N ASP A 239 16.00 1.55 -2.15
CA ASP A 239 16.46 1.69 -3.53
C ASP A 239 15.36 2.28 -4.43
N ILE A 240 15.74 3.01 -5.47
CA ILE A 240 14.81 3.67 -6.40
C ILE A 240 14.93 3.04 -7.79
N VAL A 241 13.78 2.72 -8.37
CA VAL A 241 13.61 2.52 -9.80
C VAL A 241 12.84 3.71 -10.35
N PHE A 242 13.26 4.30 -11.44
CA PHE A 242 12.68 5.52 -11.99
C PHE A 242 12.39 5.38 -13.48
N SER A 243 11.23 5.85 -13.93
CA SER A 243 10.96 6.15 -15.33
C SER A 243 10.20 7.46 -15.48
N THR A 244 10.25 8.02 -16.68
CA THR A 244 9.43 9.20 -16.99
C THR A 244 7.98 8.79 -17.27
N PHE A 245 7.02 9.59 -16.81
CA PHE A 245 5.70 9.50 -17.39
C PHE A 245 5.76 10.08 -18.82
N ASN A 246 5.07 9.45 -19.74
CA ASN A 246 5.03 9.88 -21.14
C ASN A 246 3.68 9.52 -21.76
N ASP A 247 3.39 10.10 -22.93
CA ASP A 247 2.14 9.87 -23.64
C ASP A 247 2.08 8.51 -24.38
N ASN A 248 2.94 7.55 -23.99
CA ASN A 248 2.97 6.21 -24.56
C ASN A 248 2.59 5.16 -23.51
N GLY A 249 1.32 4.86 -23.41
CA GLY A 249 0.80 3.88 -22.45
C GLY A 249 1.42 2.49 -22.53
N THR A 250 1.94 2.05 -23.70
CA THR A 250 2.64 0.77 -23.82
C THR A 250 4.02 0.83 -23.18
N SER A 251 4.76 1.92 -23.34
CA SER A 251 6.06 2.11 -22.72
C SER A 251 5.91 2.15 -21.20
N MET A 252 4.99 2.99 -20.71
CA MET A 252 4.70 3.08 -19.28
C MET A 252 4.26 1.73 -18.68
N ALA A 253 3.39 0.98 -19.37
CA ALA A 253 2.97 -0.35 -18.92
C ALA A 253 4.15 -1.33 -18.81
N SER A 254 5.08 -1.28 -19.78
CA SER A 254 6.31 -2.09 -19.74
C SER A 254 7.21 -1.70 -18.57
N ASP A 255 7.27 -0.41 -18.22
CA ASP A 255 8.07 0.08 -17.10
C ASP A 255 7.49 -0.37 -15.75
N TYR A 256 6.15 -0.33 -15.58
CA TYR A 256 5.48 -0.92 -14.40
C TYR A 256 5.77 -2.43 -14.29
N ASP A 257 5.67 -3.18 -15.40
CA ASP A 257 5.98 -4.60 -15.40
C ASP A 257 7.46 -4.88 -15.09
N THR A 258 8.38 -4.05 -15.57
CA THR A 258 9.81 -4.16 -15.28
C THR A 258 10.09 -3.86 -13.80
N ALA A 259 9.52 -2.78 -13.26
CA ALA A 259 9.65 -2.42 -11.85
C ALA A 259 9.13 -3.54 -10.95
N ARG A 260 7.99 -4.15 -11.30
CA ARG A 260 7.39 -5.27 -10.58
C ARG A 260 8.23 -6.54 -10.67
N THR A 261 8.56 -7.00 -11.88
CA THR A 261 9.11 -8.34 -12.11
C THR A 261 10.61 -8.44 -11.98
N THR A 262 11.33 -7.37 -12.33
CA THR A 262 12.80 -7.33 -12.32
C THR A 262 13.35 -6.74 -11.03
N HIS A 263 12.65 -5.72 -10.49
CA HIS A 263 13.12 -4.96 -9.33
C HIS A 263 12.29 -5.22 -8.07
N SER A 264 11.21 -6.01 -8.16
CA SER A 264 10.35 -6.33 -7.01
C SER A 264 9.87 -5.11 -6.24
N ALA A 265 9.57 -4.01 -6.97
CA ALA A 265 9.16 -2.76 -6.35
C ALA A 265 7.89 -2.95 -5.50
N ILE A 266 7.95 -2.52 -4.24
CA ILE A 266 6.87 -2.68 -3.25
C ILE A 266 5.88 -1.53 -3.28
N ALA A 267 6.23 -0.41 -3.89
CA ALA A 267 5.32 0.69 -4.15
C ALA A 267 5.65 1.35 -5.50
N ALA A 268 4.63 1.87 -6.17
CA ALA A 268 4.76 2.75 -7.32
C ALA A 268 4.21 4.13 -6.97
N ASN A 269 5.10 5.12 -6.94
CA ASN A 269 4.75 6.50 -6.64
C ASN A 269 4.38 7.25 -7.92
N ASN A 270 3.18 7.83 -7.94
CA ASN A 270 2.61 8.59 -9.04
C ASN A 270 2.29 10.02 -8.57
N SER A 271 3.26 10.91 -8.73
CA SER A 271 3.11 12.33 -8.36
C SER A 271 2.75 13.20 -9.56
N TRP A 272 1.87 12.72 -10.44
CA TRP A 272 1.47 13.37 -11.67
C TRP A 272 -0.03 13.18 -11.95
N GLY A 273 -0.57 13.97 -12.87
CA GLY A 273 -1.97 13.90 -13.24
C GLY A 273 -2.26 14.83 -14.43
N TYR A 274 -3.50 14.85 -14.85
CA TYR A 274 -3.98 15.76 -15.89
C TYR A 274 -4.70 16.95 -15.28
N SER A 275 -4.62 18.09 -15.96
CA SER A 275 -5.29 19.30 -15.54
C SER A 275 -5.91 20.02 -16.73
N ASP A 276 -7.08 20.61 -16.51
CA ASP A 276 -7.78 21.43 -17.46
C ASP A 276 -7.45 22.90 -17.23
N GLY A 277 -7.51 23.69 -18.30
CA GLY A 277 -7.44 25.14 -18.23
C GLY A 277 -6.08 25.70 -17.86
N TRP A 278 -5.31 26.07 -18.87
CA TRP A 278 -4.12 26.90 -18.72
C TRP A 278 -4.49 28.39 -18.75
N ASN A 279 -4.23 29.14 -17.68
CA ASN A 279 -4.55 30.56 -17.57
C ASN A 279 -3.42 31.49 -18.02
N GLY A 280 -2.37 30.97 -18.66
CA GLY A 280 -1.18 31.72 -19.10
C GLY A 280 -0.03 31.75 -18.07
N SER A 281 -0.26 31.24 -16.86
CA SER A 281 0.76 31.15 -15.79
C SER A 281 0.75 29.81 -15.07
N SER A 282 -0.42 29.22 -14.89
CA SER A 282 -0.62 27.93 -14.22
C SER A 282 -1.90 27.27 -14.72
N TYR A 283 -2.04 25.98 -14.48
CA TYR A 283 -3.31 25.28 -14.61
C TYR A 283 -4.26 25.69 -13.48
N THR A 284 -5.56 25.70 -13.76
CA THR A 284 -6.60 26.26 -12.87
C THR A 284 -7.51 25.22 -12.26
N SER A 285 -7.51 23.99 -12.77
CA SER A 285 -8.29 22.86 -12.28
C SER A 285 -7.59 21.54 -12.62
N ALA A 286 -7.95 20.48 -11.95
CA ALA A 286 -7.62 19.12 -12.36
C ALA A 286 -8.76 18.53 -13.18
N SER A 287 -8.46 17.52 -14.00
CA SER A 287 -9.49 16.67 -14.59
C SER A 287 -10.03 15.75 -13.49
N THR A 288 -11.23 16.04 -13.03
CA THR A 288 -11.83 15.39 -11.85
C THR A 288 -12.63 14.13 -12.20
N TRP A 289 -12.90 13.31 -11.19
CA TRP A 289 -13.73 12.12 -11.34
C TRP A 289 -15.16 12.45 -11.77
N SER A 290 -15.77 13.46 -11.17
CA SER A 290 -17.14 13.88 -11.50
C SER A 290 -17.27 14.44 -12.92
N GLU A 291 -16.23 15.06 -13.47
CA GLU A 291 -16.17 15.45 -14.87
C GLU A 291 -16.10 14.23 -15.79
N LEU A 292 -15.26 13.25 -15.46
CA LEU A 292 -15.16 12.00 -16.21
C LEU A 292 -16.50 11.24 -16.25
N GLU A 293 -17.21 11.15 -15.12
CA GLU A 293 -18.55 10.54 -15.04
C GLU A 293 -19.58 11.32 -15.89
N THR A 294 -19.53 12.65 -15.81
CA THR A 294 -20.40 13.52 -16.59
C THR A 294 -20.18 13.34 -18.09
N ASP A 295 -18.91 13.29 -18.51
CA ASP A 295 -18.56 13.08 -19.91
C ASP A 295 -18.93 11.69 -20.41
N ALA A 296 -18.72 10.67 -19.59
CA ALA A 296 -19.16 9.30 -19.90
C ALA A 296 -20.67 9.25 -20.11
N SER A 297 -21.44 9.82 -19.19
CA SER A 297 -22.90 9.89 -19.26
C SER A 297 -23.38 10.66 -20.50
N ASN A 298 -22.81 11.85 -20.77
CA ASN A 298 -23.18 12.69 -21.92
C ASN A 298 -22.89 11.99 -23.25
N ASN A 299 -21.89 11.12 -23.30
CA ASN A 299 -21.50 10.38 -24.50
C ASN A 299 -22.13 8.98 -24.58
N GLY A 300 -22.92 8.55 -23.58
CA GLY A 300 -23.52 7.22 -23.50
C GLY A 300 -22.49 6.11 -23.40
N ARG A 301 -21.40 6.34 -22.67
CA ARG A 301 -20.27 5.43 -22.46
C ARG A 301 -20.17 5.01 -21.01
N ASN A 302 -19.54 3.87 -20.75
CA ASN A 302 -19.03 3.57 -19.42
C ASN A 302 -17.69 4.28 -19.17
N ILE A 303 -17.18 4.22 -17.94
CA ILE A 303 -15.93 4.91 -17.54
C ILE A 303 -14.73 4.40 -18.34
N ARG A 304 -14.59 3.08 -18.56
CA ARG A 304 -13.49 2.52 -19.37
C ARG A 304 -13.52 3.07 -20.79
N GLU A 305 -14.69 3.02 -21.43
CA GLU A 305 -14.87 3.55 -22.81
C GLU A 305 -14.58 5.05 -22.87
N GLN A 306 -14.96 5.81 -21.86
CA GLN A 306 -14.68 7.25 -21.79
C GLN A 306 -13.18 7.49 -21.63
N LEU A 307 -12.47 6.77 -20.75
CA LEU A 307 -11.02 6.84 -20.61
C LEU A 307 -10.32 6.49 -21.94
N GLU A 308 -10.69 5.39 -22.58
CA GLU A 308 -10.11 4.97 -23.85
C GLU A 308 -10.31 6.00 -24.98
N ASN A 309 -11.41 6.75 -24.95
CA ASN A 309 -11.70 7.78 -25.94
C ASN A 309 -11.06 9.14 -25.60
N SER A 310 -11.13 9.57 -24.35
CA SER A 310 -10.64 10.89 -23.93
C SER A 310 -9.12 10.91 -23.77
N PHE A 311 -8.52 9.77 -23.44
CA PHE A 311 -7.07 9.64 -23.24
C PHE A 311 -6.31 9.08 -24.44
N THR A 312 -6.99 8.84 -25.57
CA THR A 312 -6.33 8.43 -26.81
C THR A 312 -5.26 9.45 -27.24
N SER A 313 -5.43 10.74 -26.92
CA SER A 313 -4.43 11.77 -27.18
C SER A 313 -3.21 11.71 -26.26
N HIS A 314 -3.33 11.09 -25.07
CA HIS A 314 -2.27 11.00 -24.07
C HIS A 314 -1.65 9.60 -24.01
N PHE A 315 -2.46 8.55 -23.93
CA PHE A 315 -1.97 7.15 -23.86
C PHE A 315 -2.15 6.38 -25.17
N GLY A 316 -2.72 7.02 -26.19
CA GLY A 316 -3.03 6.36 -27.45
C GLY A 316 -4.10 5.27 -27.27
N THR A 317 -4.06 4.26 -28.14
CA THR A 317 -4.94 3.08 -28.06
C THR A 317 -4.54 2.11 -26.94
N HIS A 318 -3.69 2.51 -25.99
CA HIS A 318 -3.06 1.66 -25.00
C HIS A 318 -3.53 1.88 -23.56
N THR A 319 -4.63 2.65 -23.36
CA THR A 319 -5.21 2.91 -22.04
C THR A 319 -5.51 1.62 -21.29
N SER A 320 -6.15 0.64 -21.93
CA SER A 320 -6.41 -0.67 -21.31
C SER A 320 -5.14 -1.43 -20.96
N THR A 321 -4.07 -1.29 -21.75
CA THR A 321 -2.78 -1.92 -21.44
C THR A 321 -2.18 -1.35 -20.17
N LEU A 322 -2.26 -0.04 -19.98
CA LEU A 322 -1.74 0.63 -18.80
C LEU A 322 -2.59 0.31 -17.55
N ILE A 323 -3.92 0.30 -17.66
CA ILE A 323 -4.81 -0.11 -16.57
C ILE A 323 -4.50 -1.55 -16.13
N ASN A 324 -4.31 -2.47 -17.07
CA ASN A 324 -3.91 -3.85 -16.74
C ASN A 324 -2.51 -3.93 -16.11
N ALA A 325 -1.58 -3.04 -16.48
CA ALA A 325 -0.26 -2.99 -15.85
C ALA A 325 -0.35 -2.52 -14.39
N TRP A 326 -1.22 -1.56 -14.08
CA TRP A 326 -1.52 -1.15 -12.71
C TRP A 326 -2.15 -2.27 -11.89
N ASP A 327 -3.13 -2.98 -12.44
CA ASP A 327 -3.73 -4.16 -11.81
C ASP A 327 -2.67 -5.24 -11.51
N ASN A 328 -1.86 -5.58 -12.50
CA ASN A 328 -0.77 -6.54 -12.33
C ASN A 328 0.27 -6.07 -11.29
N PHE A 329 0.54 -4.76 -11.18
CA PHE A 329 1.50 -4.23 -10.23
C PHE A 329 1.06 -4.49 -8.78
N GLN A 330 -0.23 -4.44 -8.49
CA GLN A 330 -0.79 -4.69 -7.16
C GLN A 330 -0.50 -6.11 -6.62
N ASN A 331 -0.14 -7.06 -7.48
CA ASN A 331 0.32 -8.38 -7.04
C ASN A 331 1.67 -8.35 -6.28
N ASN A 332 2.45 -7.27 -6.42
CA ASN A 332 3.78 -7.13 -5.83
C ASN A 332 3.97 -5.86 -5.03
N GLY A 333 3.22 -4.80 -5.34
CA GLY A 333 3.40 -3.49 -4.74
C GLY A 333 2.13 -2.66 -4.70
N VAL A 334 2.16 -1.61 -3.88
CA VAL A 334 1.06 -0.67 -3.70
C VAL A 334 1.19 0.48 -4.70
N ILE A 335 0.12 0.84 -5.37
CA ILE A 335 0.06 2.04 -6.20
C ILE A 335 -0.32 3.22 -5.32
N VAL A 336 0.52 4.27 -5.31
CA VAL A 336 0.28 5.51 -4.57
C VAL A 336 0.14 6.67 -5.54
N TRP A 337 -0.96 7.42 -5.41
CA TRP A 337 -1.31 8.50 -6.33
C TRP A 337 -1.54 9.83 -5.64
N ALA A 338 -0.99 10.90 -6.18
CA ALA A 338 -1.27 12.28 -5.78
C ALA A 338 -2.69 12.70 -6.20
N SER A 339 -3.51 13.25 -5.28
CA SER A 339 -4.92 13.56 -5.54
C SER A 339 -5.17 14.83 -6.37
N SER A 340 -4.17 15.68 -6.51
CA SER A 340 -4.14 16.97 -7.18
C SER A 340 -4.05 18.19 -6.26
N ASN A 341 -3.83 19.38 -6.83
CA ASN A 341 -3.40 20.59 -6.12
C ASN A 341 -4.37 21.77 -6.24
N TYR A 342 -5.63 21.52 -6.57
CA TYR A 342 -6.61 22.57 -6.84
C TYR A 342 -7.71 22.58 -5.78
N SER A 343 -7.55 23.45 -4.77
CA SER A 343 -8.49 23.54 -3.65
C SER A 343 -9.89 24.04 -4.04
N ALA A 344 -10.03 24.64 -5.22
CA ALA A 344 -11.33 25.08 -5.74
C ALA A 344 -12.17 23.92 -6.32
N ASP A 345 -11.54 22.80 -6.68
CA ASP A 345 -12.25 21.65 -7.21
C ASP A 345 -13.08 20.97 -6.10
N SER A 346 -14.22 20.44 -6.50
CA SER A 346 -15.16 19.78 -5.58
C SER A 346 -14.97 18.26 -5.50
N ASP A 347 -14.12 17.68 -6.35
CA ASP A 347 -13.85 16.25 -6.41
C ASP A 347 -12.36 15.98 -6.70
N VAL A 348 -11.94 14.77 -6.49
CA VAL A 348 -10.57 14.29 -6.68
C VAL A 348 -10.20 14.20 -8.17
N SER A 349 -8.89 14.25 -8.48
CA SER A 349 -8.39 13.88 -9.82
C SER A 349 -8.84 12.45 -10.17
N PHE A 350 -9.31 12.26 -11.40
CA PHE A 350 -9.84 10.95 -11.81
C PHE A 350 -8.81 9.83 -11.75
N LEU A 351 -7.51 10.12 -12.00
CA LEU A 351 -6.46 9.10 -11.89
C LEU A 351 -6.31 8.58 -10.46
N ALA A 352 -6.46 9.44 -9.46
CA ALA A 352 -6.41 9.03 -8.07
C ALA A 352 -7.64 8.22 -7.63
N ALA A 353 -8.75 8.29 -8.38
CA ALA A 353 -10.03 7.65 -8.07
C ALA A 353 -10.36 6.44 -8.94
N LEU A 354 -9.46 5.94 -9.75
CA LEU A 354 -9.72 4.80 -10.65
C LEU A 354 -10.35 3.58 -9.95
N PRO A 355 -9.99 3.23 -8.70
CA PRO A 355 -10.64 2.13 -7.98
C PRO A 355 -12.16 2.30 -7.80
N ALA A 356 -12.69 3.52 -7.86
CA ALA A 356 -14.14 3.76 -7.76
C ALA A 356 -14.95 3.06 -8.86
N TYR A 357 -14.33 2.79 -10.00
CA TYR A 357 -14.94 2.01 -11.09
C TYR A 357 -14.24 0.67 -11.31
N PHE A 358 -12.90 0.64 -11.27
CA PHE A 358 -12.13 -0.59 -11.44
C PHE A 358 -12.01 -1.29 -10.08
N ASN A 359 -13.08 -1.98 -9.68
CA ASN A 359 -13.26 -2.60 -8.35
C ASN A 359 -13.66 -4.08 -8.43
N GLY A 360 -13.46 -4.71 -9.58
CA GLY A 360 -13.84 -6.10 -9.82
C GLY A 360 -15.36 -6.34 -9.93
N THR A 361 -16.18 -5.30 -9.77
CA THR A 361 -17.65 -5.37 -9.86
C THR A 361 -18.16 -4.62 -11.09
N ASP A 362 -17.77 -3.37 -11.25
CA ASP A 362 -18.17 -2.51 -12.38
C ASP A 362 -17.29 -2.75 -13.61
N ASP A 363 -16.08 -3.22 -13.40
CA ASP A 363 -15.14 -3.71 -14.42
C ASP A 363 -14.47 -5.00 -13.93
N ALA A 364 -13.95 -5.82 -14.85
CA ALA A 364 -13.23 -7.05 -14.50
C ALA A 364 -11.84 -6.82 -13.89
N VAL A 365 -11.27 -5.64 -14.07
CA VAL A 365 -10.03 -5.19 -13.41
C VAL A 365 -10.37 -4.73 -12.00
N ASP A 366 -9.52 -5.04 -11.04
CA ASP A 366 -9.67 -4.60 -9.65
C ASP A 366 -8.44 -3.79 -9.20
N LEU A 367 -8.57 -2.47 -9.18
CA LEU A 367 -7.53 -1.57 -8.68
C LEU A 367 -7.70 -1.25 -7.19
N SER A 368 -8.71 -1.81 -6.52
CA SER A 368 -9.03 -1.47 -5.13
C SER A 368 -8.20 -2.24 -4.09
N ASP A 369 -7.46 -3.27 -4.49
CA ASP A 369 -6.76 -4.15 -3.57
C ASP A 369 -5.54 -3.48 -2.91
N ALA A 370 -4.72 -2.75 -3.70
CA ALA A 370 -3.50 -2.13 -3.21
C ALA A 370 -3.28 -0.74 -3.85
N TRP A 371 -4.22 0.15 -3.59
CA TRP A 371 -4.22 1.53 -4.08
C TRP A 371 -4.33 2.52 -2.93
N LEU A 372 -3.57 3.61 -3.00
CA LEU A 372 -3.64 4.73 -2.07
C LEU A 372 -3.65 6.05 -2.82
N SER A 373 -4.52 6.95 -2.39
CA SER A 373 -4.58 8.33 -2.86
C SER A 373 -4.15 9.28 -1.75
N VAL A 374 -3.44 10.36 -2.08
CA VAL A 374 -2.87 11.26 -1.08
C VAL A 374 -3.27 12.69 -1.36
N MET A 375 -3.91 13.30 -0.38
CA MET A 375 -4.47 14.64 -0.46
C MET A 375 -3.48 15.70 0.00
N TYR A 376 -3.44 16.86 -0.71
CA TYR A 376 -2.64 18.02 -0.35
C TYR A 376 -3.31 18.82 0.77
N ALA A 377 -2.65 18.87 1.91
CA ALA A 377 -3.10 19.62 3.08
C ALA A 377 -1.93 20.24 3.87
N GLU A 378 -2.26 21.14 4.77
CA GLU A 378 -1.34 21.72 5.74
C GLU A 378 -1.96 21.57 7.14
N PHE A 379 -1.19 21.10 8.10
CA PHE A 379 -1.60 21.05 9.50
C PHE A 379 -1.09 22.30 10.25
N THR A 380 -1.99 23.12 10.71
CA THR A 380 -1.68 24.38 11.41
C THR A 380 -1.86 24.31 12.94
N GLY A 381 -2.32 23.15 13.43
CA GLY A 381 -2.51 22.89 14.85
C GLY A 381 -1.21 22.73 15.63
N THR A 382 -1.31 22.54 16.92
CA THR A 382 -0.15 22.31 17.82
C THR A 382 0.02 20.85 18.21
N SER A 383 -0.99 20.02 17.96
CA SER A 383 -1.00 18.57 18.23
C SER A 383 -2.15 17.93 17.49
N LEU A 384 -1.94 16.75 16.93
CA LEU A 384 -3.03 15.97 16.32
C LEU A 384 -4.02 15.46 17.37
N SER A 385 -3.58 15.29 18.63
CA SER A 385 -4.48 14.97 19.74
C SER A 385 -5.34 16.17 20.10
N GLY A 386 -6.67 16.00 19.98
CA GLY A 386 -7.65 17.04 20.20
C GLY A 386 -7.81 18.03 19.03
N ALA A 387 -7.17 17.77 17.90
CA ALA A 387 -7.35 18.54 16.68
C ALA A 387 -8.79 18.45 16.16
N SER A 388 -9.14 19.38 15.30
CA SER A 388 -10.39 19.46 14.57
C SER A 388 -10.13 19.82 13.10
N THR A 389 -11.15 19.82 12.26
CA THR A 389 -11.01 20.22 10.86
C THR A 389 -10.51 21.65 10.65
N SER A 390 -10.65 22.54 11.67
CA SER A 390 -10.11 23.91 11.60
C SER A 390 -8.58 23.97 11.78
N ASP A 391 -7.96 22.89 12.22
CA ASP A 391 -6.50 22.76 12.34
C ASP A 391 -5.85 22.25 11.05
N PHE A 392 -6.65 22.01 10.00
CA PHE A 392 -6.20 21.61 8.69
C PHE A 392 -6.64 22.59 7.61
N ASN A 393 -5.71 23.05 6.80
CA ASN A 393 -5.98 23.76 5.56
C ASN A 393 -5.98 22.76 4.40
N ARG A 394 -7.11 22.58 3.72
CA ARG A 394 -7.18 21.85 2.46
C ARG A 394 -6.58 22.71 1.35
N LEU A 395 -5.49 22.30 0.75
CA LEU A 395 -4.76 23.03 -0.28
C LEU A 395 -4.95 22.41 -1.68
N GLY A 396 -5.32 21.14 -1.74
CA GLY A 396 -5.62 20.41 -2.99
C GLY A 396 -7.08 19.99 -3.11
N ASN A 397 -7.34 19.11 -4.06
CA ASN A 397 -8.63 18.47 -4.27
C ASN A 397 -9.03 17.65 -3.04
N PRO A 398 -10.33 17.53 -2.72
CA PRO A 398 -10.78 16.62 -1.65
C PRO A 398 -10.53 15.16 -2.04
N CYS A 399 -10.62 14.25 -1.08
CA CYS A 399 -10.56 12.82 -1.36
C CYS A 399 -11.70 12.34 -2.28
N GLY A 400 -12.88 12.96 -2.21
CA GLY A 400 -13.99 12.76 -3.15
C GLY A 400 -14.31 11.28 -3.43
N ALA A 401 -14.33 10.90 -4.70
CA ALA A 401 -14.56 9.52 -5.12
C ALA A 401 -13.48 8.54 -4.63
N ALA A 402 -12.27 8.99 -4.30
CA ALA A 402 -11.19 8.15 -3.76
C ALA A 402 -11.22 7.97 -2.25
N LYS A 403 -12.22 8.47 -1.53
CA LYS A 403 -12.29 8.54 -0.07
C LYS A 403 -11.97 7.22 0.67
N GLU A 404 -12.27 6.09 0.10
CA GLU A 404 -12.04 4.76 0.70
C GLU A 404 -10.58 4.30 0.61
N TRP A 405 -9.76 4.99 -0.17
CA TRP A 405 -8.33 4.73 -0.36
C TRP A 405 -7.46 5.95 -0.07
N CYS A 406 -8.05 7.03 0.45
CA CYS A 406 -7.40 8.32 0.56
C CYS A 406 -6.89 8.61 1.97
N LEU A 407 -5.66 9.15 2.02
CA LEU A 407 -4.97 9.61 3.22
C LEU A 407 -4.62 11.10 3.09
N VAL A 408 -4.44 11.75 4.23
CA VAL A 408 -4.04 13.16 4.34
C VAL A 408 -2.69 13.24 5.03
N VAL A 409 -1.73 13.92 4.41
CA VAL A 409 -0.45 14.25 5.06
C VAL A 409 -0.23 15.76 5.01
N ASP A 410 0.65 16.28 5.86
CA ASP A 410 1.16 17.64 5.68
C ASP A 410 2.28 17.58 4.62
N ASP A 411 1.99 18.15 3.47
CA ASP A 411 2.84 18.14 2.29
C ASP A 411 3.06 19.55 1.73
N LYS A 412 2.91 20.55 2.62
CA LYS A 412 3.23 21.94 2.32
C LYS A 412 4.69 22.25 2.70
N ASP A 413 5.37 22.97 1.83
CA ASP A 413 6.72 23.49 2.06
C ASP A 413 7.76 22.41 2.48
N ILE A 414 7.69 21.25 1.85
CA ILE A 414 8.60 20.13 2.09
C ILE A 414 9.93 20.39 1.38
N ALA A 415 11.03 20.46 2.13
CA ALA A 415 12.35 20.57 1.55
C ALA A 415 12.93 19.19 1.20
N ALA A 416 13.38 19.06 -0.04
CA ALA A 416 14.00 17.85 -0.57
C ALA A 416 14.97 18.20 -1.71
N ALA A 417 15.56 17.20 -2.36
CA ALA A 417 16.48 17.41 -3.48
C ALA A 417 15.79 18.16 -4.63
N GLY A 418 16.46 19.12 -5.21
CA GLY A 418 15.94 19.90 -6.33
C GLY A 418 16.62 19.54 -7.65
N TYR A 419 17.92 19.85 -7.74
CA TYR A 419 18.69 19.63 -8.96
C TYR A 419 20.19 19.58 -8.66
N VAL A 420 20.97 19.18 -9.65
CA VAL A 420 22.44 19.36 -9.65
C VAL A 420 22.77 20.56 -10.53
N ASP A 421 23.52 21.54 -9.99
CA ASP A 421 23.90 22.74 -10.73
C ASP A 421 24.99 22.47 -11.76
N SER A 422 25.32 23.48 -12.57
CA SER A 422 26.35 23.37 -13.59
C SER A 422 27.77 23.16 -13.02
N ASN A 423 27.99 23.38 -11.72
CA ASN A 423 29.23 23.12 -11.02
C ASN A 423 29.28 21.74 -10.36
N GLY A 424 28.20 20.95 -10.48
CA GLY A 424 28.04 19.64 -9.85
C GLY A 424 27.57 19.69 -8.39
N SER A 425 27.10 20.84 -7.90
CA SER A 425 26.58 20.97 -6.53
C SER A 425 25.14 20.53 -6.45
N SER A 426 24.80 19.78 -5.41
CA SER A 426 23.42 19.35 -5.12
C SER A 426 22.64 20.48 -4.45
N ILE A 427 21.55 20.90 -5.05
CA ILE A 427 20.70 22.00 -4.61
C ILE A 427 19.37 21.43 -4.10
N TYR A 428 18.89 21.99 -3.02
CA TYR A 428 17.66 21.61 -2.34
C TYR A 428 16.63 22.72 -2.49
N ASN A 429 15.36 22.34 -2.60
CA ASN A 429 14.23 23.25 -2.76
C ASN A 429 13.10 22.86 -1.81
N SER A 430 12.26 23.81 -1.45
CA SER A 430 11.01 23.58 -0.75
C SER A 430 9.86 23.70 -1.73
N ILE A 431 9.02 22.68 -1.80
CA ILE A 431 7.84 22.60 -2.68
C ILE A 431 6.68 22.05 -1.87
N GLY A 432 5.45 22.46 -2.22
CA GLY A 432 4.22 21.91 -1.65
C GLY A 432 3.31 21.35 -2.73
N GLY A 433 2.50 20.38 -2.37
CA GLY A 433 1.55 19.72 -3.27
C GLY A 433 1.33 18.25 -2.92
N SER A 434 0.22 17.68 -3.36
CA SER A 434 -0.04 16.24 -3.25
C SER A 434 1.09 15.37 -3.84
N SER A 435 1.86 15.94 -4.77
CA SER A 435 3.11 15.37 -5.29
C SER A 435 4.18 15.15 -4.23
N MET A 436 4.14 15.87 -3.11
CA MET A 436 5.05 15.72 -1.97
C MET A 436 4.44 14.82 -0.89
N GLY A 437 3.14 14.64 -0.90
CA GLY A 437 2.41 13.72 -0.04
C GLY A 437 2.53 12.25 -0.50
N ALA A 438 2.31 11.99 -1.78
CA ALA A 438 2.39 10.64 -2.35
C ALA A 438 3.73 9.94 -2.03
N PRO A 439 4.91 10.57 -2.18
CA PRO A 439 6.17 9.94 -1.81
C PRO A 439 6.34 9.71 -0.31
N GLN A 440 5.72 10.53 0.56
CA GLN A 440 5.71 10.23 2.00
C GLN A 440 5.00 8.90 2.24
N VAL A 441 3.83 8.69 1.65
CA VAL A 441 3.05 7.45 1.78
C VAL A 441 3.76 6.27 1.12
N SER A 442 4.39 6.46 -0.04
CA SER A 442 5.21 5.42 -0.69
C SER A 442 6.37 4.95 0.20
N GLY A 443 7.02 5.88 0.89
CA GLY A 443 8.03 5.57 1.91
C GLY A 443 7.45 4.81 3.11
N MET A 444 6.23 5.15 3.56
CA MET A 444 5.55 4.42 4.65
C MET A 444 5.28 2.97 4.26
N ILE A 445 4.84 2.71 3.03
CA ILE A 445 4.64 1.34 2.53
C ILE A 445 5.96 0.56 2.53
N ALA A 446 7.07 1.17 2.12
CA ALA A 446 8.38 0.52 2.15
C ALA A 446 8.84 0.18 3.58
N LEU A 447 8.58 1.05 4.55
CA LEU A 447 8.86 0.77 5.97
C LEU A 447 7.98 -0.36 6.50
N LEU A 448 6.70 -0.38 6.14
CA LEU A 448 5.79 -1.48 6.52
C LEU A 448 6.22 -2.80 5.86
N ALA A 449 6.66 -2.79 4.61
CA ALA A 449 7.15 -3.99 3.92
C ALA A 449 8.43 -4.55 4.56
N GLN A 450 9.36 -3.69 4.99
CA GLN A 450 10.52 -4.14 5.77
C GLN A 450 10.09 -4.73 7.13
N ALA A 451 9.10 -4.10 7.79
CA ALA A 451 8.62 -4.56 9.09
C ALA A 451 7.80 -5.86 9.01
N PHE A 452 7.13 -6.08 7.90
CA PHE A 452 6.22 -7.20 7.64
C PHE A 452 6.51 -7.82 6.26
N PRO A 453 7.65 -8.49 6.08
CA PRO A 453 8.13 -8.93 4.77
C PRO A 453 7.22 -9.98 4.09
N ASN A 454 6.27 -10.53 4.82
CA ASN A 454 5.34 -11.53 4.34
C ASN A 454 3.92 -10.99 4.08
N HIS A 455 3.69 -9.69 4.32
CA HIS A 455 2.41 -9.07 3.98
C HIS A 455 2.27 -8.89 2.48
N THR A 456 1.06 -9.13 1.97
CA THR A 456 0.71 -8.74 0.61
C THR A 456 0.60 -7.21 0.50
N PRO A 457 0.70 -6.63 -0.70
CA PRO A 457 0.45 -5.20 -0.90
C PRO A 457 -0.91 -4.75 -0.34
N ALA A 458 -1.97 -5.54 -0.54
CA ALA A 458 -3.29 -5.30 0.04
C ALA A 458 -3.25 -5.23 1.57
N GLN A 459 -2.56 -6.17 2.23
CA GLN A 459 -2.43 -6.16 3.70
C GLN A 459 -1.62 -4.96 4.22
N LEU A 460 -0.62 -4.48 3.48
CA LEU A 460 0.12 -3.26 3.82
C LEU A 460 -0.77 -2.02 3.69
N THR A 461 -1.56 -1.95 2.61
CA THR A 461 -2.55 -0.90 2.34
C THR A 461 -3.61 -0.86 3.43
N ASP A 462 -4.26 -1.99 3.70
CA ASP A 462 -5.29 -2.13 4.73
C ASP A 462 -4.77 -1.73 6.11
N ARG A 463 -3.54 -2.16 6.43
CA ARG A 463 -2.90 -1.85 7.71
C ARG A 463 -2.68 -0.35 7.88
N LEU A 464 -2.25 0.34 6.84
CA LEU A 464 -2.03 1.79 6.87
C LEU A 464 -3.35 2.56 6.95
N LEU A 465 -4.36 2.19 6.16
CA LEU A 465 -5.69 2.80 6.18
C LEU A 465 -6.41 2.58 7.51
N ALA A 466 -6.41 1.35 8.01
CA ALA A 466 -7.09 0.97 9.25
C ALA A 466 -6.47 1.61 10.51
N SER A 467 -5.21 2.02 10.46
CA SER A 467 -4.51 2.69 11.56
C SER A 467 -4.53 4.22 11.47
N ALA A 468 -5.04 4.79 10.38
CA ALA A 468 -5.04 6.24 10.19
C ALA A 468 -5.82 6.97 11.30
N ASN A 469 -5.36 8.17 11.65
CA ASN A 469 -6.01 9.00 12.66
C ASN A 469 -7.10 9.85 12.02
N ASN A 470 -8.35 9.53 12.31
CA ASN A 470 -9.55 10.24 11.87
C ASN A 470 -10.32 10.89 13.02
N ALA A 471 -9.74 10.99 14.22
CA ALA A 471 -10.41 11.51 15.42
C ALA A 471 -10.74 13.00 15.35
N TRP A 472 -10.18 13.72 14.39
CA TRP A 472 -10.31 15.17 14.21
C TRP A 472 -11.46 15.59 13.28
N PHE A 473 -12.17 14.64 12.67
CA PHE A 473 -13.38 14.89 11.88
C PHE A 473 -14.48 13.86 12.18
N THR A 474 -15.71 14.17 11.73
CA THR A 474 -16.82 13.20 11.79
C THR A 474 -16.82 12.35 10.52
N PRO A 475 -16.69 11.03 10.60
CA PRO A 475 -16.83 10.15 9.45
C PRO A 475 -18.20 10.23 8.78
N SER A 476 -18.25 10.20 7.44
CA SER A 476 -19.48 10.10 6.64
C SER A 476 -19.79 8.66 6.20
N GLY A 477 -18.78 7.80 6.22
CA GLY A 477 -18.85 6.39 5.88
C GLY A 477 -17.82 5.56 6.63
N ASN A 478 -17.71 4.29 6.29
CA ASN A 478 -16.69 3.41 6.86
C ASN A 478 -16.38 2.24 5.92
N THR A 479 -15.13 1.78 5.98
CA THR A 479 -14.63 0.56 5.36
C THR A 479 -14.35 -0.48 6.44
N THR A 480 -14.54 -1.75 6.12
CA THR A 480 -14.18 -2.87 7.00
C THR A 480 -12.99 -3.59 6.39
N PHE A 481 -11.86 -3.52 7.07
CA PHE A 481 -10.63 -4.20 6.71
C PHE A 481 -10.56 -5.56 7.39
N THR A 482 -10.04 -6.57 6.69
CA THR A 482 -9.78 -7.89 7.27
C THR A 482 -8.28 -8.14 7.28
N ILE A 483 -7.65 -7.99 8.44
CA ILE A 483 -6.21 -8.11 8.61
C ILE A 483 -5.94 -9.25 9.59
N HIS A 484 -5.29 -10.32 9.12
CA HIS A 484 -5.00 -11.54 9.92
C HIS A 484 -6.22 -12.08 10.68
N GLY A 485 -7.36 -12.14 10.00
CA GLY A 485 -8.62 -12.64 10.58
C GLY A 485 -9.32 -11.68 11.55
N ALA A 486 -8.73 -10.53 11.86
CA ALA A 486 -9.40 -9.47 12.61
C ALA A 486 -10.17 -8.56 11.66
N SER A 487 -11.45 -8.34 11.95
CA SER A 487 -12.30 -7.40 11.21
C SER A 487 -12.25 -6.04 11.89
N ILE A 488 -11.72 -5.05 11.19
CA ILE A 488 -11.52 -3.68 11.69
C ILE A 488 -12.37 -2.74 10.88
N LYS A 489 -13.26 -2.03 11.57
CA LYS A 489 -14.09 -1.00 10.97
C LYS A 489 -13.45 0.35 11.18
N HIS A 490 -13.10 1.03 10.08
CA HIS A 490 -12.51 2.36 10.12
C HIS A 490 -13.35 3.36 9.33
N GLY A 491 -13.56 4.55 9.91
CA GLY A 491 -14.38 5.61 9.32
C GLY A 491 -13.58 6.49 8.35
N TYR A 492 -14.24 6.94 7.29
CA TYR A 492 -13.72 7.91 6.34
C TYR A 492 -14.69 9.10 6.15
N ASN A 493 -14.20 10.14 5.49
CA ASN A 493 -14.97 11.33 5.14
C ASN A 493 -14.71 11.71 3.69
N ASP A 494 -15.71 12.25 2.99
CA ASP A 494 -15.61 12.64 1.57
C ASP A 494 -14.51 13.68 1.31
N THR A 495 -14.22 14.55 2.29
CA THR A 495 -13.15 15.54 2.15
C THR A 495 -11.78 14.97 2.50
N TRP A 496 -11.69 14.21 3.61
CA TRP A 496 -10.43 13.90 4.29
C TRP A 496 -10.05 12.41 4.24
N GLY A 497 -10.80 11.59 3.50
CA GLY A 497 -10.55 10.14 3.41
C GLY A 497 -10.49 9.48 4.79
N HIS A 498 -9.53 8.61 5.01
CA HIS A 498 -9.28 7.95 6.29
C HIS A 498 -8.53 8.84 7.31
N GLY A 499 -8.11 10.04 6.92
CA GLY A 499 -7.36 10.97 7.77
C GLY A 499 -5.84 10.84 7.65
N VAL A 500 -5.14 11.23 8.71
CA VAL A 500 -3.66 11.24 8.75
C VAL A 500 -3.15 9.83 9.04
N PRO A 501 -2.25 9.24 8.21
CA PRO A 501 -1.68 7.94 8.51
C PRO A 501 -0.98 7.94 9.87
N ASP A 502 -1.12 6.87 10.63
CA ASP A 502 -0.34 6.64 11.85
C ASP A 502 0.55 5.41 11.66
N LEU A 503 1.76 5.66 11.16
CA LEU A 503 2.70 4.60 10.84
C LEU A 503 3.16 3.81 12.08
N TYR A 504 3.21 4.46 13.24
CA TYR A 504 3.52 3.79 14.51
C TYR A 504 2.41 2.81 14.93
N SER A 505 1.15 3.23 14.81
CA SER A 505 0.00 2.35 15.03
C SER A 505 -0.08 1.23 14.00
N ALA A 506 0.31 1.48 12.75
CA ALA A 506 0.39 0.47 11.70
C ALA A 506 1.42 -0.63 12.00
N LEU A 507 2.45 -0.37 12.79
CA LEU A 507 3.40 -1.39 13.25
C LEU A 507 2.86 -2.24 14.42
N SER A 508 1.79 -1.81 15.08
CA SER A 508 1.22 -2.52 16.22
C SER A 508 0.46 -3.77 15.78
N PRO A 509 0.40 -4.81 16.62
CA PRO A 509 -0.44 -5.98 16.35
C PRO A 509 -1.89 -5.57 16.10
N VAL A 510 -2.50 -6.10 15.05
CA VAL A 510 -3.91 -5.90 14.76
C VAL A 510 -4.73 -6.67 15.78
N THR A 511 -5.49 -5.98 16.59
CA THR A 511 -6.50 -6.56 17.49
C THR A 511 -7.88 -6.16 16.98
N THR A 512 -8.94 -6.83 17.42
CA THR A 512 -10.34 -6.52 17.05
C THR A 512 -10.78 -5.08 17.38
N SER A 513 -9.88 -4.30 17.92
CA SER A 513 -10.03 -2.87 18.18
C SER A 513 -8.72 -2.14 17.83
N LEU A 514 -8.45 -1.93 16.55
CA LEU A 514 -7.74 -0.73 16.15
C LEU A 514 -8.76 0.43 16.26
N ASN A 515 -9.14 0.77 17.48
CA ASN A 515 -9.61 2.11 17.71
C ASN A 515 -8.41 3.03 17.51
N PRO A 516 -8.56 4.21 16.88
CA PRO A 516 -7.56 5.25 17.00
C PRO A 516 -7.27 5.35 18.49
N LEU A 517 -6.06 4.96 18.89
CA LEU A 517 -5.64 5.11 20.27
C LEU A 517 -5.84 6.58 20.56
N SER A 518 -6.74 6.88 21.47
CA SER A 518 -6.87 8.23 22.00
C SER A 518 -5.50 8.55 22.60
N PHE A 519 -4.69 9.33 21.88
CA PHE A 519 -3.38 9.79 22.31
C PHE A 519 -3.57 10.78 23.46
N GLY A 520 -3.79 10.20 24.66
CA GLY A 520 -3.63 10.93 25.89
C GLY A 520 -2.15 11.13 26.17
N GLY A 521 -1.54 12.12 25.54
CA GLY A 521 -0.30 12.72 26.01
C GLY A 521 -0.53 13.44 27.31
N GLY A 522 -0.71 12.69 28.41
CA GLY A 522 -0.80 13.21 29.76
C GLY A 522 0.40 12.77 30.55
N VAL A 523 1.37 13.67 30.77
CA VAL A 523 2.36 13.56 31.81
C VAL A 523 1.64 13.61 33.14
N GLY A 524 1.70 12.49 33.88
CA GLY A 524 1.72 12.48 35.34
C GLY A 524 0.41 12.69 36.07
N SER A 525 -0.14 11.65 36.65
CA SER A 525 -0.22 11.60 38.11
C SER A 525 -0.55 10.20 38.59
N VAL A 526 0.25 9.75 39.49
CA VAL A 526 0.10 8.50 40.22
C VAL A 526 -1.14 8.60 41.12
N GLY A 527 -2.10 7.73 40.92
CA GLY A 527 -3.25 7.59 41.77
C GLY A 527 -3.84 6.20 41.63
N GLY A 528 -3.62 5.35 42.61
CA GLY A 528 -3.90 3.92 42.60
C GLY A 528 -5.39 3.58 42.60
N GLY A 529 -5.65 2.34 42.18
CA GLY A 529 -6.88 1.64 42.50
C GLY A 529 -7.36 0.64 41.45
N GLY A 530 -7.02 -0.64 41.60
CA GLY A 530 -7.94 -1.76 41.41
C GLY A 530 -8.28 -2.27 40.01
N GLY A 531 -7.53 -3.27 39.53
CA GLY A 531 -8.02 -4.55 39.07
C GLY A 531 -8.90 -4.69 37.85
N SER A 532 -8.31 -5.12 36.74
CA SER A 532 -8.76 -6.29 35.98
C SER A 532 -7.79 -6.48 34.80
N GLY A 533 -7.34 -7.72 34.60
CA GLY A 533 -6.21 -8.06 33.77
C GLY A 533 -6.44 -7.81 32.28
N GLY A 534 -5.74 -6.86 31.74
CA GLY A 534 -5.40 -6.74 30.33
C GLY A 534 -3.97 -7.19 30.16
N CYS A 535 -3.72 -8.08 29.21
CA CYS A 535 -2.41 -8.60 28.92
C CYS A 535 -1.54 -7.47 28.35
N GLN A 536 -0.76 -6.82 29.21
CA GLN A 536 0.33 -5.96 28.81
C GLN A 536 1.52 -6.85 28.50
N ILE A 537 1.90 -6.90 27.24
CA ILE A 537 3.18 -7.51 26.86
C ILE A 537 4.26 -6.48 27.14
N HIS A 538 4.98 -6.70 28.23
CA HIS A 538 6.26 -6.03 28.45
C HIS A 538 7.29 -6.66 27.53
N PHE A 539 7.91 -5.84 26.67
CA PHE A 539 9.13 -6.20 25.97
C PHE A 539 10.30 -6.09 26.96
N SER A 540 10.98 -7.16 27.21
CA SER A 540 12.30 -7.21 27.83
C SER A 540 13.33 -7.56 26.77
#